data_88dc7b7caec0b1b2ee16644547091bc8
#
_entry.id   88dc7b7caec0b1b2ee16644547091bc8
#
_cell.length_a   1.000
_cell.length_b   1.000
_cell.length_c   1.000
_cell.angle_alpha   90.00
_cell.angle_beta   90.00
_cell.angle_gamma   90.00
#
_symmetry.space_group_name_H-M   'P 1'
#
loop_
_entity.id
_entity.type
_entity.pdbx_description
1 polymer ?
#
loop_
_entity_poly.entity_id
_entity_poly.type
_entity_poly.pdbx_seq_one_letter_code
_entity_poly.pdbx_strand_id
1 'polypeptide(L)'
;MYYILTVILLAFGIYILVGNFIDFPTKRTEKAMSAFRRKRGIGERFYTAVTYPLTKIISKFIRPENYQKRKLKKDLARAGINLSPAEYYAKAYVTAGLVILSSFIFIPLGLTVITMCVMLLGIMLFFKERQAVREKLKKINGKILDELPRFVRTYNNSLKSSKDILKFMERYRKIAGDDFKYDLDILITDLKTGNTEEALQRFDERVNIPQLSTFISGVIGTSKGIDQETFFYLMEQDMKILARENIKREIAKRPGKIKKATIAVGVMMFLLYLYPIFIDLKNGLGIFN
;
A
#
# COMPACT_ATOMS: atom_id res chain seq x y z
N MET A 1 26.13 26.70 -18.00
CA MET A 1 26.04 25.24 -18.12
C MET A 1 25.54 24.56 -16.82
N TYR A 2 26.04 24.93 -15.64
CA TYR A 2 25.61 24.36 -14.36
C TYR A 2 24.14 24.62 -14.03
N TYR A 3 23.56 25.78 -14.38
CA TYR A 3 22.15 26.13 -14.14
C TYR A 3 21.18 25.22 -14.88
N ILE A 4 21.49 24.80 -16.10
CA ILE A 4 20.63 23.90 -16.91
C ILE A 4 20.60 22.52 -16.26
N LEU A 5 21.77 22.04 -15.80
CA LEU A 5 21.86 20.73 -15.13
C LEU A 5 21.09 20.72 -13.80
N THR A 6 21.13 21.82 -13.02
CA THR A 6 20.38 21.96 -11.76
C THR A 6 18.89 22.01 -12.01
N VAL A 7 18.41 22.73 -13.04
CA VAL A 7 16.98 22.78 -13.39
C VAL A 7 16.48 21.41 -13.83
N ILE A 8 17.24 20.64 -14.62
CA ILE A 8 16.88 19.28 -15.03
C ILE A 8 16.83 18.33 -13.82
N LEU A 9 17.80 18.41 -12.91
CA LEU A 9 17.83 17.61 -11.68
C LEU A 9 16.68 17.96 -10.72
N LEU A 10 16.34 19.24 -10.63
CA LEU A 10 15.24 19.74 -9.79
C LEU A 10 13.88 19.31 -10.37
N ALA A 11 13.71 19.42 -11.70
CA ALA A 11 12.54 18.92 -12.40
C ALA A 11 12.37 17.41 -12.25
N PHE A 12 13.47 16.64 -12.29
CA PHE A 12 13.46 15.19 -12.08
C PHE A 12 13.15 14.83 -10.62
N GLY A 13 13.69 15.56 -9.65
CA GLY A 13 13.36 15.40 -8.22
C GLY A 13 11.89 15.71 -7.92
N ILE A 14 11.35 16.79 -8.47
CA ILE A 14 9.92 17.15 -8.36
C ILE A 14 9.04 16.10 -9.05
N TYR A 15 9.42 15.60 -10.21
CA TYR A 15 8.70 14.53 -10.91
C TYR A 15 8.60 13.25 -10.07
N ILE A 16 9.68 12.84 -9.42
CA ILE A 16 9.69 11.69 -8.51
C ILE A 16 8.80 11.94 -7.29
N LEU A 17 8.84 13.16 -6.72
CA LEU A 17 8.00 13.56 -5.59
C LEU A 17 6.52 13.56 -5.95
N VAL A 18 6.15 14.22 -7.04
CA VAL A 18 4.77 14.29 -7.51
C VAL A 18 4.23 12.90 -7.82
N GLY A 19 5.01 12.03 -8.47
CA GLY A 19 4.63 10.65 -8.77
C GLY A 19 4.43 9.77 -7.54
N ASN A 20 5.11 10.06 -6.43
CA ASN A 20 5.01 9.30 -5.18
C ASN A 20 3.97 9.84 -4.18
N PHE A 21 3.61 11.13 -4.27
CA PHE A 21 2.69 11.78 -3.33
C PHE A 21 1.25 11.92 -3.83
N ILE A 22 1.03 11.91 -5.14
CA ILE A 22 -0.30 12.09 -5.73
C ILE A 22 -0.85 10.74 -6.18
N ASP A 23 -1.53 10.02 -5.27
CA ASP A 23 -2.50 8.99 -5.63
C ASP A 23 -3.70 9.70 -6.31
N PHE A 24 -3.71 9.80 -7.62
CA PHE A 24 -4.86 10.34 -8.37
C PHE A 24 -6.07 9.41 -8.20
N PRO A 25 -7.19 9.89 -7.64
CA PRO A 25 -8.34 9.04 -7.38
C PRO A 25 -9.32 9.10 -8.55
N THR A 26 -9.24 8.19 -9.50
CA THR A 26 -10.39 7.95 -10.38
C THR A 26 -10.39 6.53 -10.94
N LYS A 27 -11.45 5.77 -10.59
CA LYS A 27 -11.70 4.42 -11.15
C LYS A 27 -11.83 4.40 -12.69
N ARG A 28 -12.10 5.53 -13.34
CA ARG A 28 -12.14 5.66 -14.80
C ARG A 28 -10.76 5.83 -15.44
N THR A 29 -9.82 6.45 -14.73
CA THR A 29 -8.43 6.55 -15.20
C THR A 29 -7.64 5.27 -14.97
N GLU A 30 -8.09 4.34 -14.10
CA GLU A 30 -7.42 3.06 -13.91
C GLU A 30 -7.40 2.20 -15.20
N LYS A 31 -8.46 2.20 -16.00
CA LYS A 31 -8.50 1.51 -17.30
C LYS A 31 -7.63 2.22 -18.36
N ALA A 32 -7.65 3.55 -18.41
CA ALA A 32 -6.79 4.32 -19.30
C ALA A 32 -5.31 4.25 -18.87
N MET A 33 -5.04 4.36 -17.56
CA MET A 33 -3.67 4.22 -17.03
C MET A 33 -3.16 2.78 -17.05
N SER A 34 -3.98 1.73 -17.03
CA SER A 34 -3.52 0.36 -17.24
C SER A 34 -3.00 0.14 -18.66
N ALA A 35 -3.55 0.83 -19.65
CA ALA A 35 -3.01 0.86 -21.02
C ALA A 35 -1.69 1.66 -21.10
N PHE A 36 -1.54 2.75 -20.33
CA PHE A 36 -0.29 3.51 -20.18
C PHE A 36 0.74 2.82 -19.27
N ARG A 37 0.31 2.10 -18.24
CA ARG A 37 1.18 1.32 -17.33
C ARG A 37 1.87 0.15 -18.02
N ARG A 38 1.38 -0.29 -19.17
CA ARG A 38 2.06 -1.31 -20.01
C ARG A 38 3.35 -0.79 -20.66
N LYS A 39 3.51 0.55 -20.77
CA LYS A 39 4.81 1.18 -21.07
C LYS A 39 5.39 1.71 -19.76
N ARG A 40 6.16 0.89 -19.03
CA ARG A 40 7.01 1.38 -17.93
C ARG A 40 7.76 2.61 -18.43
N GLY A 41 7.51 3.77 -17.80
CA GLY A 41 8.17 5.01 -18.17
C GLY A 41 9.69 4.84 -18.15
N ILE A 42 10.39 5.57 -18.99
CA ILE A 42 11.87 5.52 -19.07
C ILE A 42 12.49 5.73 -17.69
N GLY A 43 11.90 6.60 -16.86
CA GLY A 43 12.31 6.84 -15.47
C GLY A 43 12.15 5.62 -14.54
N GLU A 44 11.05 4.84 -14.67
CA GLU A 44 10.88 3.60 -13.90
C GLU A 44 11.89 2.51 -14.31
N ARG A 45 12.22 2.45 -15.59
CA ARG A 45 13.25 1.51 -16.10
C ARG A 45 14.63 1.88 -15.57
N PHE A 46 14.96 3.17 -15.60
CA PHE A 46 16.24 3.66 -15.08
C PHE A 46 16.34 3.47 -13.58
N TYR A 47 15.31 3.81 -12.84
CA TYR A 47 15.22 3.60 -11.40
C TYR A 47 15.38 2.11 -11.04
N THR A 48 14.65 1.21 -11.70
CA THR A 48 14.77 -0.24 -11.46
C THR A 48 16.12 -0.79 -11.91
N ALA A 49 16.72 -0.29 -13.00
CA ALA A 49 18.02 -0.73 -13.47
C ALA A 49 19.15 -0.37 -12.49
N VAL A 50 19.07 0.79 -11.83
CA VAL A 50 20.08 1.23 -10.86
C VAL A 50 19.83 0.63 -9.47
N THR A 51 18.58 0.61 -9.02
CA THR A 51 18.26 0.15 -7.66
C THR A 51 18.32 -1.37 -7.51
N TYR A 52 18.00 -2.14 -8.55
CA TYR A 52 17.96 -3.61 -8.47
C TYR A 52 19.33 -4.25 -8.16
N PRO A 53 20.43 -3.93 -8.88
CA PRO A 53 21.73 -4.51 -8.56
C PRO A 53 22.24 -4.09 -7.19
N LEU A 54 22.04 -2.82 -6.79
CA LEU A 54 22.44 -2.32 -5.48
C LEU A 54 21.65 -3.01 -4.36
N THR A 55 20.33 -3.21 -4.55
CA THR A 55 19.48 -3.94 -3.61
C THR A 55 19.99 -5.36 -3.39
N LYS A 56 20.41 -6.06 -4.47
CA LYS A 56 20.92 -7.42 -4.40
C LYS A 56 22.27 -7.50 -3.67
N ILE A 57 23.13 -6.51 -3.82
CA ILE A 57 24.42 -6.43 -3.12
C ILE A 57 24.17 -6.16 -1.63
N ILE A 58 23.36 -5.14 -1.30
CA ILE A 58 23.10 -4.71 0.07
C ILE A 58 22.29 -5.78 0.83
N SER A 59 21.40 -6.53 0.16
CA SER A 59 20.62 -7.60 0.79
C SER A 59 21.49 -8.72 1.38
N LYS A 60 22.72 -8.92 0.91
CA LYS A 60 23.67 -9.89 1.48
C LYS A 60 24.16 -9.50 2.88
N PHE A 61 24.21 -8.20 3.17
CA PHE A 61 24.67 -7.68 4.47
C PHE A 61 23.53 -7.59 5.49
N ILE A 62 22.27 -7.59 5.05
CA ILE A 62 21.11 -7.48 5.93
C ILE A 62 20.66 -8.87 6.36
N ARG A 63 20.78 -9.16 7.65
CA ARG A 63 20.30 -10.40 8.27
C ARG A 63 19.11 -10.09 9.17
N PRO A 64 17.87 -10.14 8.68
CA PRO A 64 16.70 -9.95 9.54
C PRO A 64 16.56 -11.11 10.52
N GLU A 65 16.12 -10.81 11.73
CA GLU A 65 15.83 -11.80 12.77
C GLU A 65 14.83 -12.88 12.28
N ASN A 66 15.03 -14.12 12.68
CA ASN A 66 14.28 -15.27 12.14
C ASN A 66 12.76 -15.15 12.27
N TYR A 67 12.26 -14.58 13.35
CA TYR A 67 10.82 -14.35 13.53
C TYR A 67 10.27 -13.31 12.56
N GLN A 68 10.94 -12.16 12.48
CA GLN A 68 10.55 -11.06 11.56
C GLN A 68 10.65 -11.50 10.09
N LYS A 69 11.66 -12.33 9.77
CA LYS A 69 11.85 -12.90 8.43
C LYS A 69 10.68 -13.78 8.01
N ARG A 70 10.20 -14.69 8.89
CA ARG A 70 9.06 -15.57 8.60
C ARG A 70 7.76 -14.79 8.42
N LYS A 71 7.49 -13.84 9.33
CA LYS A 71 6.29 -12.98 9.25
C LYS A 71 6.31 -12.14 7.96
N LEU A 72 7.40 -11.43 7.71
CA LEU A 72 7.52 -10.57 6.52
C LEU A 72 7.45 -11.38 5.22
N LYS A 73 7.97 -12.62 5.18
CA LYS A 73 7.85 -13.50 4.01
C LYS A 73 6.38 -13.82 3.70
N LYS A 74 5.57 -14.12 4.72
CA LYS A 74 4.12 -14.36 4.55
C LYS A 74 3.41 -13.09 4.09
N ASP A 75 3.73 -11.94 4.68
CA ASP A 75 3.14 -10.65 4.35
C ASP A 75 3.48 -10.20 2.92
N LEU A 76 4.73 -10.41 2.47
CA LEU A 76 5.16 -10.13 1.09
C LEU A 76 4.44 -11.02 0.08
N ALA A 77 4.33 -12.34 0.36
CA ALA A 77 3.62 -13.26 -0.52
C ALA A 77 2.14 -12.88 -0.64
N ARG A 78 1.47 -12.57 0.47
CA ARG A 78 0.07 -12.11 0.50
C ARG A 78 -0.10 -10.76 -0.20
N ALA A 79 0.87 -9.86 -0.07
CA ALA A 79 0.88 -8.60 -0.80
C ALA A 79 1.20 -8.74 -2.30
N GLY A 80 1.51 -9.94 -2.80
CA GLY A 80 1.92 -10.17 -4.19
C GLY A 80 3.21 -9.43 -4.54
N ILE A 81 4.17 -9.37 -3.61
CA ILE A 81 5.48 -8.76 -3.80
C ILE A 81 6.52 -9.86 -3.85
N ASN A 82 7.10 -10.07 -5.03
CA ASN A 82 8.10 -11.11 -5.29
C ASN A 82 9.50 -10.64 -4.87
N LEU A 83 9.68 -10.30 -3.60
CA LEU A 83 10.97 -9.95 -3.01
C LEU A 83 11.21 -10.80 -1.77
N SER A 84 12.47 -11.16 -1.53
CA SER A 84 12.86 -11.74 -0.25
C SER A 84 12.80 -10.70 0.87
N PRO A 85 12.62 -11.08 2.14
CA PRO A 85 12.63 -10.15 3.26
C PRO A 85 13.89 -9.28 3.33
N ALA A 86 15.05 -9.84 3.01
CA ALA A 86 16.31 -9.10 2.97
C ALA A 86 16.35 -8.08 1.84
N GLU A 87 15.87 -8.44 0.66
CA GLU A 87 15.77 -7.52 -0.49
C GLU A 87 14.76 -6.39 -0.23
N TYR A 88 13.67 -6.68 0.47
CA TYR A 88 12.69 -5.65 0.84
C TYR A 88 13.29 -4.58 1.74
N TYR A 89 14.03 -4.98 2.78
CA TYR A 89 14.75 -4.02 3.62
C TYR A 89 15.87 -3.30 2.83
N ALA A 90 16.64 -4.04 2.05
CA ALA A 90 17.71 -3.47 1.21
C ALA A 90 17.16 -2.41 0.26
N LYS A 91 15.99 -2.64 -0.34
CA LYS A 91 15.32 -1.66 -1.21
C LYS A 91 15.07 -0.34 -0.49
N ALA A 92 14.57 -0.37 0.75
CA ALA A 92 14.33 0.85 1.52
C ALA A 92 15.63 1.62 1.80
N TYR A 93 16.73 0.92 2.12
CA TYR A 93 18.04 1.56 2.32
C TYR A 93 18.63 2.13 1.03
N VAL A 94 18.51 1.39 -0.09
CA VAL A 94 19.02 1.83 -1.40
C VAL A 94 18.29 3.08 -1.88
N THR A 95 16.94 3.08 -1.82
CA THR A 95 16.14 4.23 -2.26
C THR A 95 16.43 5.47 -1.44
N ALA A 96 16.44 5.34 -0.12
CA ALA A 96 16.76 6.46 0.78
C ALA A 96 18.21 6.92 0.62
N GLY A 97 19.15 5.97 0.54
CA GLY A 97 20.58 6.27 0.37
C GLY A 97 20.88 7.02 -0.92
N LEU A 98 20.28 6.62 -2.05
CA LEU A 98 20.45 7.32 -3.33
C LEU A 98 19.93 8.77 -3.26
N VAL A 99 18.78 9.01 -2.60
CA VAL A 99 18.24 10.36 -2.43
C VAL A 99 19.12 11.20 -1.51
N ILE A 100 19.59 10.63 -0.40
CA ILE A 100 20.51 11.32 0.52
C ILE A 100 21.83 11.62 -0.17
N LEU A 101 22.40 10.68 -0.92
CA LEU A 101 23.63 10.91 -1.68
C LEU A 101 23.46 12.00 -2.74
N SER A 102 22.30 12.06 -3.41
CA SER A 102 22.02 13.14 -4.36
C SER A 102 21.97 14.51 -3.71
N SER A 103 21.68 14.62 -2.40
CA SER A 103 21.66 15.90 -1.69
C SER A 103 23.05 16.55 -1.60
N PHE A 104 24.13 15.76 -1.58
CA PHE A 104 25.50 16.28 -1.52
C PHE A 104 25.92 17.08 -2.77
N ILE A 105 25.22 16.89 -3.90
CA ILE A 105 25.47 17.66 -5.13
C ILE A 105 25.11 19.16 -4.94
N PHE A 106 24.22 19.48 -4.02
CA PHE A 106 23.76 20.86 -3.78
C PHE A 106 24.66 21.65 -2.82
N ILE A 107 25.58 20.98 -2.09
CA ILE A 107 26.51 21.64 -1.14
C ILE A 107 27.45 22.61 -1.85
N PRO A 108 28.19 22.21 -2.91
CA PRO A 108 29.13 23.10 -3.60
C PRO A 108 28.44 24.26 -4.34
N LEU A 109 27.12 24.17 -4.55
CA LEU A 109 26.30 25.22 -5.17
C LEU A 109 25.82 26.28 -4.16
N GLY A 110 26.19 26.14 -2.87
CA GLY A 110 25.74 27.06 -1.80
C GLY A 110 24.26 26.94 -1.45
N LEU A 111 23.56 25.89 -1.92
CA LEU A 111 22.13 25.69 -1.75
C LEU A 111 21.83 24.87 -0.48
N THR A 112 22.30 25.31 0.68
CA THR A 112 22.22 24.59 1.96
C THR A 112 20.78 24.24 2.35
N VAL A 113 19.82 25.14 2.13
CA VAL A 113 18.39 24.91 2.44
C VAL A 113 17.84 23.76 1.58
N ILE A 114 18.17 23.72 0.29
CA ILE A 114 17.73 22.65 -0.61
C ILE A 114 18.35 21.31 -0.20
N THR A 115 19.63 21.30 0.16
CA THR A 115 20.31 20.11 0.67
C THR A 115 19.59 19.54 1.88
N MET A 116 19.23 20.39 2.87
CA MET A 116 18.51 19.98 4.05
C MET A 116 17.10 19.42 3.72
N CYS A 117 16.37 20.06 2.82
CA CYS A 117 15.08 19.58 2.36
C CYS A 117 15.17 18.19 1.67
N VAL A 118 16.15 18.01 0.78
CA VAL A 118 16.35 16.72 0.07
C VAL A 118 16.77 15.62 1.05
N MET A 119 17.59 15.94 2.05
CA MET A 119 17.96 14.99 3.10
C MET A 119 16.74 14.53 3.93
N LEU A 120 15.88 15.46 4.34
CA LEU A 120 14.63 15.15 5.04
C LEU A 120 13.69 14.29 4.18
N LEU A 121 13.61 14.56 2.88
CA LEU A 121 12.86 13.74 1.94
C LEU A 121 13.40 12.31 1.83
N GLY A 122 14.72 12.13 1.81
CA GLY A 122 15.35 10.81 1.84
C GLY A 122 14.95 9.99 3.08
N ILE A 123 14.94 10.62 4.25
CA ILE A 123 14.50 9.99 5.50
C ILE A 123 13.00 9.62 5.42
N MET A 124 12.18 10.51 4.89
CA MET A 124 10.73 10.28 4.74
C MET A 124 10.44 9.11 3.78
N LEU A 125 11.18 9.00 2.67
CA LEU A 125 11.09 7.91 1.72
C LEU A 125 11.50 6.57 2.35
N PHE A 126 12.50 6.55 3.24
CA PHE A 126 12.89 5.35 3.98
C PHE A 126 11.71 4.78 4.78
N PHE A 127 11.04 5.62 5.57
CA PHE A 127 9.88 5.20 6.35
C PHE A 127 8.72 4.75 5.46
N LYS A 128 8.47 5.46 4.36
CA LYS A 128 7.41 5.12 3.40
C LYS A 128 7.64 3.75 2.74
N GLU A 129 8.83 3.47 2.25
CA GLU A 129 9.19 2.17 1.66
C GLU A 129 9.07 1.05 2.70
N ARG A 130 9.49 1.28 3.93
CA ARG A 130 9.40 0.30 5.02
C ARG A 130 7.96 -0.02 5.43
N GLN A 131 7.03 0.92 5.24
CA GLN A 131 5.60 0.74 5.53
C GLN A 131 4.79 0.25 4.32
N ALA A 132 5.37 0.21 3.12
CA ALA A 132 4.66 -0.08 1.88
C ALA A 132 3.91 -1.44 1.90
N VAL A 133 4.48 -2.49 2.48
CA VAL A 133 3.81 -3.79 2.64
C VAL A 133 2.59 -3.67 3.56
N ARG A 134 2.72 -2.99 4.69
CA ARG A 134 1.60 -2.79 5.64
C ARG A 134 0.46 -2.02 4.99
N GLU A 135 0.78 -0.96 4.24
CA GLU A 135 -0.23 -0.19 3.51
C GLU A 135 -0.92 -1.01 2.43
N LYS A 136 -0.15 -1.85 1.72
CA LYS A 136 -0.72 -2.74 0.70
C LYS A 136 -1.64 -3.79 1.32
N LEU A 137 -1.23 -4.43 2.41
CA LEU A 137 -2.07 -5.36 3.17
C LEU A 137 -3.31 -4.68 3.74
N LYS A 138 -3.19 -3.45 4.25
CA LYS A 138 -4.34 -2.67 4.70
C LYS A 138 -5.33 -2.39 3.58
N LYS A 139 -4.85 -2.11 2.36
CA LYS A 139 -5.71 -1.95 1.17
C LYS A 139 -6.40 -3.27 0.78
N ILE A 140 -5.69 -4.40 0.82
CA ILE A 140 -6.24 -5.74 0.57
C ILE A 140 -7.31 -6.05 1.62
N ASN A 141 -7.01 -5.90 2.91
CA ASN A 141 -7.96 -6.13 3.99
C ASN A 141 -9.19 -5.23 3.89
N GLY A 142 -9.02 -3.96 3.46
CA GLY A 142 -10.14 -3.06 3.19
C GLY A 142 -11.07 -3.60 2.10
N LYS A 143 -10.52 -4.12 0.99
CA LYS A 143 -11.32 -4.71 -0.08
C LYS A 143 -12.03 -6.00 0.34
N ILE A 144 -11.37 -6.83 1.15
CA ILE A 144 -11.99 -8.02 1.74
C ILE A 144 -13.13 -7.60 2.66
N LEU A 145 -12.94 -6.58 3.50
CA LEU A 145 -13.98 -6.05 4.39
C LEU A 145 -15.20 -5.50 3.61
N ASP A 146 -14.96 -4.83 2.48
CA ASP A 146 -16.03 -4.34 1.61
C ASP A 146 -16.80 -5.49 0.93
N GLU A 147 -16.17 -6.65 0.72
CA GLU A 147 -16.78 -7.85 0.15
C GLU A 147 -17.48 -8.72 1.22
N LEU A 148 -17.10 -8.59 2.48
CA LEU A 148 -17.56 -9.44 3.58
C LEU A 148 -19.08 -9.48 3.74
N PRO A 149 -19.87 -8.39 3.58
CA PRO A 149 -21.32 -8.45 3.64
C PRO A 149 -21.93 -9.41 2.62
N ARG A 150 -21.39 -9.43 1.40
CA ARG A 150 -21.82 -10.36 0.36
C ARG A 150 -21.43 -11.81 0.70
N PHE A 151 -20.22 -11.98 1.24
CA PHE A 151 -19.72 -13.28 1.67
C PHE A 151 -20.59 -13.90 2.76
N VAL A 152 -20.86 -13.17 3.84
CA VAL A 152 -21.69 -13.63 4.96
C VAL A 152 -23.12 -13.95 4.51
N ARG A 153 -23.74 -13.08 3.70
CA ARG A 153 -25.08 -13.34 3.14
C ARG A 153 -25.12 -14.60 2.28
N THR A 154 -24.09 -14.80 1.44
CA THR A 154 -24.04 -15.99 0.57
C THR A 154 -23.85 -17.26 1.41
N TYR A 155 -23.08 -17.18 2.49
CA TYR A 155 -22.91 -18.29 3.43
C TYR A 155 -24.23 -18.60 4.16
N ASN A 156 -24.88 -17.61 4.72
CA ASN A 156 -26.18 -17.74 5.40
C ASN A 156 -27.21 -18.43 4.49
N ASN A 157 -27.30 -18.01 3.22
CA ASN A 157 -28.18 -18.65 2.26
C ASN A 157 -27.76 -20.10 1.94
N SER A 158 -26.46 -20.43 2.00
CA SER A 158 -25.96 -21.77 1.72
C SER A 158 -26.23 -22.75 2.87
N LEU A 159 -26.33 -22.27 4.11
CA LEU A 159 -26.68 -23.11 5.27
C LEU A 159 -28.01 -23.82 5.13
N LYS A 160 -28.95 -23.18 4.43
CA LYS A 160 -30.29 -23.77 4.13
C LYS A 160 -30.23 -24.99 3.22
N SER A 161 -29.18 -25.11 2.41
CA SER A 161 -29.03 -26.20 1.43
C SER A 161 -27.92 -27.20 1.81
N SER A 162 -26.85 -26.74 2.47
CA SER A 162 -25.72 -27.58 2.86
C SER A 162 -24.89 -26.89 3.93
N LYS A 163 -24.55 -27.63 4.98
CA LYS A 163 -23.63 -27.18 6.05
C LYS A 163 -22.14 -27.42 5.69
N ASP A 164 -21.84 -27.87 4.48
CA ASP A 164 -20.49 -28.19 4.02
C ASP A 164 -19.72 -26.90 3.68
N ILE A 165 -18.81 -26.53 4.56
CA ILE A 165 -17.98 -25.34 4.44
C ILE A 165 -17.03 -25.40 3.23
N LEU A 166 -16.46 -26.56 2.92
CA LEU A 166 -15.54 -26.73 1.80
C LEU A 166 -16.25 -26.43 0.47
N LYS A 167 -17.43 -27.03 0.27
CA LYS A 167 -18.24 -26.79 -0.93
C LYS A 167 -18.67 -25.33 -1.06
N PHE A 168 -18.95 -24.68 0.07
CA PHE A 168 -19.24 -23.24 0.08
C PHE A 168 -18.04 -22.43 -0.37
N MET A 169 -16.85 -22.65 0.21
CA MET A 169 -15.65 -21.90 -0.13
C MET A 169 -15.24 -22.06 -1.59
N GLU A 170 -15.35 -23.29 -2.14
CA GLU A 170 -15.08 -23.55 -3.56
C GLU A 170 -16.05 -22.82 -4.50
N ARG A 171 -17.34 -22.75 -4.14
CA ARG A 171 -18.33 -21.97 -4.92
C ARG A 171 -18.07 -20.48 -4.83
N TYR A 172 -17.83 -19.97 -3.60
CA TYR A 172 -17.62 -18.55 -3.39
C TYR A 172 -16.34 -18.03 -4.07
N ARG A 173 -15.29 -18.83 -4.09
CA ARG A 173 -14.03 -18.53 -4.80
C ARG A 173 -14.24 -18.11 -6.26
N LYS A 174 -15.23 -18.66 -6.94
CA LYS A 174 -15.51 -18.34 -8.35
C LYS A 174 -16.00 -16.90 -8.56
N ILE A 175 -16.64 -16.33 -7.55
CA ILE A 175 -17.23 -14.98 -7.57
C ILE A 175 -16.48 -13.98 -6.68
N ALA A 176 -15.49 -14.45 -5.90
CA ALA A 176 -14.68 -13.62 -5.03
C ALA A 176 -13.80 -12.63 -5.82
N GLY A 177 -13.51 -11.47 -5.23
CA GLY A 177 -12.55 -10.52 -5.76
C GLY A 177 -11.12 -11.08 -5.72
N ASP A 178 -10.25 -10.59 -6.60
CA ASP A 178 -8.89 -11.13 -6.75
C ASP A 178 -8.05 -11.06 -5.47
N ASP A 179 -8.27 -10.02 -4.65
CA ASP A 179 -7.58 -9.86 -3.37
C ASP A 179 -8.03 -10.93 -2.34
N PHE A 180 -9.29 -11.37 -2.39
CA PHE A 180 -9.82 -12.39 -1.49
C PHE A 180 -9.57 -13.82 -1.99
N LYS A 181 -9.53 -14.04 -3.32
CA LYS A 181 -9.25 -15.35 -3.93
C LYS A 181 -7.99 -16.00 -3.42
N TYR A 182 -6.91 -15.22 -3.28
CA TYR A 182 -5.64 -15.73 -2.80
C TYR A 182 -5.75 -16.38 -1.41
N ASP A 183 -6.43 -15.69 -0.49
CA ASP A 183 -6.61 -16.20 0.87
C ASP A 183 -7.59 -17.39 0.91
N LEU A 184 -8.62 -17.39 0.04
CA LEU A 184 -9.56 -18.51 -0.12
C LEU A 184 -8.89 -19.75 -0.73
N ASP A 185 -7.99 -19.60 -1.69
CA ASP A 185 -7.27 -20.73 -2.30
C ASP A 185 -6.44 -21.50 -1.27
N ILE A 186 -5.77 -20.76 -0.38
CA ILE A 186 -5.02 -21.40 0.70
C ILE A 186 -5.98 -22.08 1.70
N LEU A 187 -7.09 -21.41 2.06
CA LEU A 187 -8.09 -22.01 2.94
C LEU A 187 -8.68 -23.30 2.36
N ILE A 188 -9.06 -23.31 1.08
CA ILE A 188 -9.61 -24.48 0.41
C ILE A 188 -8.60 -25.64 0.41
N THR A 189 -7.31 -25.33 0.20
CA THR A 189 -6.23 -26.31 0.26
C THR A 189 -6.09 -26.88 1.67
N ASP A 190 -6.08 -26.01 2.69
CA ASP A 190 -5.99 -26.41 4.09
C ASP A 190 -7.21 -27.25 4.51
N LEU A 191 -8.42 -26.90 4.07
CA LEU A 191 -9.66 -27.66 4.35
C LEU A 191 -9.65 -29.07 3.71
N LYS A 192 -9.01 -29.23 2.55
CA LYS A 192 -8.89 -30.55 1.87
C LYS A 192 -7.88 -31.47 2.53
N THR A 193 -6.87 -30.93 3.19
CA THR A 193 -5.72 -31.70 3.68
C THR A 193 -5.67 -31.85 5.18
N GLY A 194 -6.48 -31.10 5.94
CA GLY A 194 -6.36 -31.02 7.39
C GLY A 194 -7.69 -30.97 8.14
N ASN A 195 -7.58 -30.68 9.44
CA ASN A 195 -8.73 -30.45 10.30
C ASN A 195 -9.39 -29.11 9.96
N THR A 196 -10.72 -29.12 9.80
CA THR A 196 -11.52 -27.95 9.47
C THR A 196 -11.32 -26.79 10.46
N GLU A 197 -11.30 -27.07 11.76
CA GLU A 197 -11.11 -26.06 12.79
C GLU A 197 -9.74 -25.40 12.69
N GLU A 198 -8.67 -26.19 12.57
CA GLU A 198 -7.32 -25.66 12.40
C GLU A 198 -7.13 -24.87 11.10
N ALA A 199 -7.75 -25.34 10.00
CA ALA A 199 -7.71 -24.63 8.72
C ALA A 199 -8.36 -23.24 8.81
N LEU A 200 -9.52 -23.16 9.47
CA LEU A 200 -10.23 -21.91 9.72
C LEU A 200 -9.45 -20.97 10.66
N GLN A 201 -8.82 -21.51 11.72
CA GLN A 201 -7.99 -20.69 12.62
C GLN A 201 -6.75 -20.15 11.89
N ARG A 202 -6.03 -20.96 11.10
CA ARG A 202 -4.91 -20.48 10.28
C ARG A 202 -5.32 -19.42 9.27
N PHE A 203 -6.52 -19.54 8.71
CA PHE A 203 -7.08 -18.54 7.82
C PHE A 203 -7.37 -17.20 8.54
N ASP A 204 -7.95 -17.28 9.73
CA ASP A 204 -8.22 -16.12 10.59
C ASP A 204 -6.93 -15.37 10.97
N GLU A 205 -5.94 -16.10 11.48
CA GLU A 205 -4.62 -15.53 11.82
C GLU A 205 -3.93 -14.85 10.62
N ARG A 206 -4.09 -15.42 9.42
CA ARG A 206 -3.48 -14.89 8.20
C ARG A 206 -4.16 -13.61 7.72
N VAL A 207 -5.48 -13.58 7.73
CA VAL A 207 -6.25 -12.43 7.23
C VAL A 207 -6.34 -11.33 8.28
N ASN A 208 -6.55 -11.70 9.54
CA ASN A 208 -6.57 -10.83 10.71
C ASN A 208 -7.50 -9.61 10.54
N ILE A 209 -8.77 -9.88 10.24
CA ILE A 209 -9.86 -8.89 10.15
C ILE A 209 -10.88 -9.24 11.22
N PRO A 210 -11.17 -8.36 12.22
CA PRO A 210 -12.05 -8.69 13.35
C PRO A 210 -13.43 -9.23 12.95
N GLN A 211 -14.04 -8.66 11.92
CA GLN A 211 -15.34 -9.11 11.41
C GLN A 211 -15.27 -10.52 10.79
N LEU A 212 -14.15 -10.85 10.15
CA LEU A 212 -13.92 -12.19 9.61
C LEU A 212 -13.68 -13.20 10.74
N SER A 213 -12.95 -12.81 11.79
CA SER A 213 -12.72 -13.63 12.99
C SER A 213 -14.06 -14.01 13.66
N THR A 214 -14.98 -13.04 13.78
CA THR A 214 -16.33 -13.31 14.28
C THR A 214 -17.08 -14.31 13.39
N PHE A 215 -17.02 -14.16 12.07
CA PHE A 215 -17.60 -15.11 11.13
C PHE A 215 -17.02 -16.52 11.29
N ILE A 216 -15.70 -16.64 11.36
CA ILE A 216 -14.99 -17.91 11.50
C ILE A 216 -15.37 -18.62 12.80
N SER A 217 -15.49 -17.87 13.92
CA SER A 217 -15.95 -18.43 15.20
C SER A 217 -17.35 -19.04 15.09
N GLY A 218 -18.27 -18.36 14.37
CA GLY A 218 -19.61 -18.90 14.08
C GLY A 218 -19.55 -20.17 13.22
N VAL A 219 -18.69 -20.21 12.20
CA VAL A 219 -18.51 -21.39 11.33
C VAL A 219 -17.94 -22.58 12.12
N ILE A 220 -16.98 -22.35 13.00
CA ILE A 220 -16.46 -23.39 13.90
C ILE A 220 -17.57 -23.92 14.83
N GLY A 221 -18.41 -23.02 15.36
CA GLY A 221 -19.58 -23.43 16.15
C GLY A 221 -20.55 -24.33 15.37
N THR A 222 -20.83 -23.97 14.11
CA THR A 222 -21.69 -24.80 13.24
C THR A 222 -21.06 -26.16 12.95
N SER A 223 -19.75 -26.23 12.76
CA SER A 223 -19.06 -27.51 12.54
C SER A 223 -19.09 -28.44 13.76
N LYS A 224 -19.27 -27.87 14.97
CA LYS A 224 -19.49 -28.58 16.24
C LYS A 224 -20.95 -28.93 16.50
N GLY A 225 -21.85 -28.69 15.54
CA GLY A 225 -23.27 -29.04 15.65
C GLY A 225 -24.14 -27.98 16.33
N ILE A 226 -23.60 -26.82 16.70
CA ILE A 226 -24.37 -25.72 17.30
C ILE A 226 -25.14 -25.03 16.18
N ASP A 227 -26.45 -24.81 16.40
CA ASP A 227 -27.24 -24.02 15.44
C ASP A 227 -26.86 -22.55 15.52
N GLN A 228 -26.31 -22.03 14.41
CA GLN A 228 -25.83 -20.67 14.29
C GLN A 228 -26.62 -19.85 13.25
N GLU A 229 -27.80 -20.31 12.82
CA GLU A 229 -28.57 -19.62 11.76
C GLU A 229 -28.93 -18.20 12.18
N THR A 230 -29.42 -18.02 13.42
CA THR A 230 -29.74 -16.70 13.99
C THR A 230 -28.49 -15.82 14.09
N PHE A 231 -27.34 -16.39 14.47
CA PHE A 231 -26.08 -15.67 14.56
C PHE A 231 -25.64 -15.11 13.20
N PHE A 232 -25.69 -15.93 12.13
CA PHE A 232 -25.31 -15.46 10.81
C PHE A 232 -26.31 -14.45 10.23
N TYR A 233 -27.59 -14.57 10.56
CA TYR A 233 -28.59 -13.58 10.20
C TYR A 233 -28.31 -12.21 10.84
N LEU A 234 -28.06 -12.17 12.15
CA LEU A 234 -27.70 -10.93 12.86
C LEU A 234 -26.39 -10.36 12.30
N MET A 235 -25.38 -11.19 12.11
CA MET A 235 -24.11 -10.77 11.53
C MET A 235 -24.28 -10.17 10.13
N GLU A 236 -25.19 -10.73 9.29
CA GLU A 236 -25.49 -10.15 7.98
C GLU A 236 -26.06 -8.72 8.11
N GLN A 237 -26.92 -8.47 9.10
CA GLN A 237 -27.47 -7.14 9.34
C GLN A 237 -26.38 -6.16 9.80
N ASP A 238 -25.52 -6.57 10.72
CA ASP A 238 -24.39 -5.76 11.19
C ASP A 238 -23.44 -5.40 10.03
N MET A 239 -23.14 -6.37 9.16
CA MET A 239 -22.31 -6.14 7.98
C MET A 239 -22.94 -5.14 7.00
N LYS A 240 -24.25 -5.15 6.82
CA LYS A 240 -24.97 -4.16 6.00
C LYS A 240 -24.85 -2.74 6.56
N ILE A 241 -24.96 -2.61 7.88
CA ILE A 241 -24.82 -1.32 8.58
C ILE A 241 -23.38 -0.79 8.38
N LEU A 242 -22.38 -1.63 8.64
CA LEU A 242 -20.97 -1.28 8.46
C LEU A 242 -20.65 -0.88 7.01
N ALA A 243 -21.19 -1.60 6.02
CA ALA A 243 -21.01 -1.25 4.62
C ALA A 243 -21.56 0.15 4.29
N ARG A 244 -22.75 0.49 4.81
CA ARG A 244 -23.36 1.82 4.63
C ARG A 244 -22.52 2.92 5.29
N GLU A 245 -22.03 2.66 6.51
CA GLU A 245 -21.14 3.61 7.21
C GLU A 245 -19.82 3.82 6.48
N ASN A 246 -19.19 2.76 5.96
CA ASN A 246 -17.96 2.85 5.19
C ASN A 246 -18.14 3.71 3.94
N ILE A 247 -19.25 3.53 3.22
CA ILE A 247 -19.60 4.38 2.06
C ILE A 247 -19.75 5.84 2.48
N LYS A 248 -20.48 6.12 3.57
CA LYS A 248 -20.63 7.49 4.10
C LYS A 248 -19.28 8.10 4.47
N ARG A 249 -18.40 7.34 5.15
CA ARG A 249 -17.04 7.78 5.50
C ARG A 249 -16.17 8.03 4.27
N GLU A 250 -16.27 7.23 3.21
CA GLU A 250 -15.55 7.46 1.96
C GLU A 250 -16.00 8.74 1.25
N ILE A 251 -17.31 8.99 1.22
CA ILE A 251 -17.87 10.22 0.65
C ILE A 251 -17.39 11.43 1.44
N ALA A 252 -17.41 11.36 2.78
CA ALA A 252 -16.95 12.45 3.65
C ALA A 252 -15.44 12.75 3.51
N LYS A 253 -14.61 11.77 3.13
CA LYS A 253 -13.16 11.97 2.92
C LYS A 253 -12.82 12.62 1.57
N ARG A 254 -13.72 12.62 0.58
CA ARG A 254 -13.48 13.18 -0.77
C ARG A 254 -13.13 14.68 -0.76
N PRO A 255 -13.87 15.56 -0.01
CA PRO A 255 -13.52 16.97 0.05
C PRO A 255 -12.11 17.23 0.62
N GLY A 256 -11.69 16.45 1.62
CA GLY A 256 -10.38 16.58 2.23
C GLY A 256 -9.20 16.25 1.30
N LYS A 257 -9.38 15.35 0.34
CA LYS A 257 -8.34 15.04 -0.67
C LYS A 257 -8.17 16.19 -1.65
N ILE A 258 -9.28 16.81 -2.08
CA ILE A 258 -9.27 17.99 -2.96
C ILE A 258 -8.60 19.18 -2.26
N LYS A 259 -8.96 19.45 -0.99
CA LYS A 259 -8.34 20.52 -0.19
C LYS A 259 -6.82 20.37 -0.09
N LYS A 260 -6.32 19.17 0.14
CA LYS A 260 -4.86 18.89 0.19
C LYS A 260 -4.16 19.19 -1.14
N ALA A 261 -4.77 18.81 -2.26
CA ALA A 261 -4.23 19.10 -3.59
C ALA A 261 -4.22 20.62 -3.86
N THR A 262 -5.29 21.32 -3.52
CA THR A 262 -5.38 22.79 -3.67
C THR A 262 -4.35 23.52 -2.80
N ILE A 263 -4.15 23.08 -1.54
CA ILE A 263 -3.12 23.63 -0.66
C ILE A 263 -1.72 23.38 -1.24
N ALA A 264 -1.44 22.20 -1.76
CA ALA A 264 -0.14 21.88 -2.36
C ALA A 264 0.16 22.78 -3.58
N VAL A 265 -0.83 23.03 -4.45
CA VAL A 265 -0.71 23.93 -5.58
C VAL A 265 -0.51 25.38 -5.09
N GLY A 266 -1.25 25.83 -4.08
CA GLY A 266 -1.10 27.15 -3.48
C GLY A 266 0.31 27.38 -2.89
N VAL A 267 0.84 26.40 -2.17
CA VAL A 267 2.22 26.46 -1.63
C VAL A 267 3.25 26.51 -2.76
N MET A 268 3.05 25.75 -3.83
CA MET A 268 3.95 25.77 -4.99
C MET A 268 3.94 27.13 -5.69
N MET A 269 2.77 27.75 -5.90
CA MET A 269 2.66 29.10 -6.45
C MET A 269 3.31 30.15 -5.55
N PHE A 270 3.14 30.04 -4.23
CA PHE A 270 3.74 30.93 -3.26
C PHE A 270 5.29 30.86 -3.28
N LEU A 271 5.84 29.64 -3.38
CA LEU A 271 7.28 29.43 -3.50
C LEU A 271 7.85 30.00 -4.81
N LEU A 272 7.12 29.87 -5.92
CA LEU A 272 7.50 30.47 -7.20
C LEU A 272 7.50 32.00 -7.14
N TYR A 273 6.59 32.60 -6.38
CA TYR A 273 6.52 34.06 -6.18
C TYR A 273 7.65 34.58 -5.26
N LEU A 274 8.00 33.80 -4.22
CA LEU A 274 9.11 34.17 -3.31
C LEU A 274 10.49 34.07 -3.96
N TYR A 275 10.65 33.22 -4.97
CA TYR A 275 11.95 32.96 -5.60
C TYR A 275 12.62 34.22 -6.20
N PRO A 276 11.94 35.06 -7.05
CA PRO A 276 12.53 36.29 -7.54
C PRO A 276 12.82 37.29 -6.44
N ILE A 277 11.97 37.42 -5.42
CA ILE A 277 12.18 38.34 -4.29
C ILE A 277 13.47 37.96 -3.53
N PHE A 278 13.72 36.65 -3.38
CA PHE A 278 14.95 36.15 -2.71
C PHE A 278 16.21 36.43 -3.54
N ILE A 279 16.12 36.40 -4.87
CA ILE A 279 17.22 36.75 -5.78
C ILE A 279 17.51 38.26 -5.70
N ASP A 280 16.48 39.07 -5.75
CA ASP A 280 16.62 40.54 -5.67
C ASP A 280 17.18 40.99 -4.31
N LEU A 281 16.74 40.35 -3.21
CA LEU A 281 17.27 40.61 -1.89
C LEU A 281 18.76 40.23 -1.80
N LYS A 282 19.16 39.07 -2.35
CA LYS A 282 20.55 38.63 -2.41
C LYS A 282 21.43 39.56 -3.24
N ASN A 283 20.92 40.04 -4.38
CA ASN A 283 21.64 40.96 -5.25
C ASN A 283 21.70 42.37 -4.64
N GLY A 284 20.63 42.80 -3.93
CA GLY A 284 20.60 44.08 -3.23
C GLY A 284 21.54 44.16 -2.01
N LEU A 285 21.73 43.04 -1.28
CA LEU A 285 22.70 42.94 -0.18
C LEU A 285 24.14 42.85 -0.69
N GLY A 286 24.38 42.48 -1.95
CA GLY A 286 25.70 42.48 -2.58
C GLY A 286 26.19 43.83 -3.07
N ILE A 287 25.34 44.87 -3.08
CA ILE A 287 25.70 46.27 -3.47
C ILE A 287 26.31 47.05 -2.31
N PHE A 288 26.24 46.51 -1.07
CA PHE A 288 26.82 47.16 0.13
C PHE A 288 28.14 46.53 0.62
N ASN A 289 28.79 45.69 -0.21
CA ASN A 289 30.14 45.18 0.05
C ASN A 289 31.08 45.69 -1.07
#